data_e92a124edbbf37cc819de841090a9f8d
#
_entry.id   e92a124edbbf37cc819de841090a9f8d
#
_cell.length_a   1.000
_cell.length_b   1.000
_cell.length_c   1.000
_cell.angle_alpha   90.00
_cell.angle_beta   90.00
_cell.angle_gamma   90.00
#
_symmetry.space_group_name_H-M   'P 1'
#
loop_
_entity.id
_entity.type
_entity.pdbx_description
1 polymer ?
#
loop_
_entity_poly.entity_id
_entity_poly.type
_entity_poly.pdbx_seq_one_letter_code
_entity_poly.pdbx_strand_id
1 'polypeptide(L)'
;MLLFLDTIFGAPKISLAGINEIKNNAPNIIVWAAPVMFFFVLLEWAIARHQDKRLYDKKETIGSICVGVGNVLINLALKLSLLYLVIGVYNLIPWRMYFSWWSFIPCYIIFDLCSYWAHRISHEQRFWWATHVVHHSSENYNLTVSFRLSWVQHLKLIFFLPVAFL
;
A
#
# COMPACT_ATOMS: atom_id res chain seq x y z
N MET A 1 30.29 19.95 9.96
CA MET A 1 29.23 19.87 8.92
C MET A 1 29.45 18.69 7.97
N LEU A 2 30.62 18.49 7.36
CA LEU A 2 30.90 17.32 6.49
C LEU A 2 30.74 15.99 7.22
N LEU A 3 31.33 15.81 8.40
CA LEU A 3 31.20 14.59 9.22
C LEU A 3 29.76 14.23 9.59
N PHE A 4 28.88 15.24 9.73
CA PHE A 4 27.44 15.01 10.01
C PHE A 4 26.72 14.50 8.76
N LEU A 5 27.06 15.02 7.58
CA LEU A 5 26.47 14.55 6.32
C LEU A 5 26.86 13.09 6.01
N ASP A 6 28.11 12.71 6.32
CA ASP A 6 28.59 11.34 6.12
C ASP A 6 27.89 10.32 7.06
N THR A 7 27.31 10.78 8.18
CA THR A 7 26.50 9.93 9.06
C THR A 7 25.05 9.77 8.59
N ILE A 8 24.56 10.66 7.75
CA ILE A 8 23.20 10.61 7.21
C ILE A 8 23.17 9.96 5.82
N PHE A 9 24.12 10.30 4.97
CA PHE A 9 24.20 9.85 3.58
C PHE A 9 25.32 8.80 3.40
N GLY A 10 25.25 8.06 2.32
CA GLY A 10 26.27 7.08 1.98
C GLY A 10 25.89 5.63 2.34
N ALA A 11 24.62 5.37 2.63
CA ALA A 11 24.17 3.99 2.87
C ALA A 11 24.55 3.08 1.68
N PRO A 12 24.97 1.83 1.92
CA PRO A 12 25.43 0.93 0.88
C PRO A 12 24.28 0.55 -0.07
N LYS A 13 24.66 0.17 -1.28
CA LYS A 13 23.70 -0.46 -2.20
C LYS A 13 23.20 -1.77 -1.64
N ILE A 14 21.93 -2.07 -1.84
CA ILE A 14 21.33 -3.34 -1.42
C ILE A 14 21.70 -4.40 -2.45
N SER A 15 22.45 -5.41 -2.03
CA SER A 15 22.82 -6.56 -2.85
C SER A 15 21.66 -7.56 -3.01
N LEU A 16 21.79 -8.53 -3.92
CA LEU A 16 20.82 -9.62 -4.07
C LEU A 16 20.64 -10.42 -2.77
N ALA A 17 21.73 -10.63 -2.01
CA ALA A 17 21.65 -11.27 -0.69
C ALA A 17 20.83 -10.42 0.29
N GLY A 18 21.06 -9.10 0.32
CA GLY A 18 20.31 -8.17 1.13
C GLY A 18 18.80 -8.12 0.76
N ILE A 19 18.47 -8.26 -0.52
CA ILE A 19 17.06 -8.37 -0.95
C ILE A 19 16.40 -9.61 -0.36
N ASN A 20 17.09 -10.75 -0.37
CA ASN A 20 16.57 -11.98 0.22
C ASN A 20 16.42 -11.87 1.74
N GLU A 21 17.33 -11.19 2.40
CA GLU A 21 17.25 -10.90 3.84
C GLU A 21 16.03 -10.02 4.15
N ILE A 22 15.83 -8.91 3.42
CA ILE A 22 14.66 -8.04 3.56
C ILE A 22 13.37 -8.83 3.34
N LYS A 23 13.31 -9.65 2.28
CA LYS A 23 12.14 -10.49 1.97
C LYS A 23 11.80 -11.44 3.11
N ASN A 24 12.80 -12.08 3.70
CA ASN A 24 12.60 -13.10 4.74
C ASN A 24 12.27 -12.49 6.10
N ASN A 25 12.83 -11.31 6.41
CA ASN A 25 12.68 -10.64 7.70
C ASN A 25 11.53 -9.62 7.70
N ALA A 26 11.00 -9.22 6.54
CA ALA A 26 9.90 -8.27 6.47
C ALA A 26 8.64 -8.84 7.14
N PRO A 27 8.05 -8.12 8.13
CA PRO A 27 6.85 -8.58 8.80
C PRO A 27 5.70 -8.69 7.78
N ASN A 28 4.98 -9.80 7.82
CA ASN A 28 3.80 -9.97 7.00
C ASN A 28 2.60 -9.28 7.67
N ILE A 29 2.49 -7.98 7.47
CA ILE A 29 1.46 -7.14 8.10
C ILE A 29 0.05 -7.65 7.77
N ILE A 30 -0.15 -8.24 6.59
CA ILE A 30 -1.46 -8.76 6.15
C ILE A 30 -1.95 -9.88 7.07
N VAL A 31 -1.04 -10.72 7.58
CA VAL A 31 -1.38 -11.83 8.50
C VAL A 31 -2.04 -11.30 9.79
N TRP A 32 -1.64 -10.14 10.25
CA TRP A 32 -2.20 -9.50 11.45
C TRP A 32 -3.37 -8.57 11.12
N ALA A 33 -3.29 -7.82 10.04
CA ALA A 33 -4.32 -6.86 9.66
C ALA A 33 -5.61 -7.56 9.17
N ALA A 34 -5.51 -8.67 8.43
CA ALA A 34 -6.68 -9.35 7.88
C ALA A 34 -7.65 -9.88 8.95
N PRO A 35 -7.20 -10.57 10.02
CA PRO A 35 -8.11 -10.99 11.10
C PRO A 35 -8.78 -9.81 11.81
N VAL A 36 -8.03 -8.71 12.03
CA VAL A 36 -8.57 -7.50 12.68
C VAL A 36 -9.65 -6.86 11.80
N MET A 37 -9.37 -6.71 10.50
CA MET A 37 -10.37 -6.20 9.55
C MET A 37 -11.60 -7.10 9.49
N PHE A 38 -11.41 -8.40 9.45
CA PHE A 38 -12.51 -9.36 9.43
C PHE A 38 -13.37 -9.26 10.70
N PHE A 39 -12.75 -9.11 11.86
CA PHE A 39 -13.44 -8.89 13.12
C PHE A 39 -14.33 -7.64 13.06
N PHE A 40 -13.80 -6.51 12.57
CA PHE A 40 -14.57 -5.27 12.46
C PHE A 40 -15.72 -5.37 11.44
N VAL A 41 -15.54 -6.10 10.33
CA VAL A 41 -16.62 -6.38 9.37
C VAL A 41 -17.75 -7.18 10.03
N LEU A 42 -17.41 -8.21 10.81
CA LEU A 42 -18.41 -9.01 11.53
C LEU A 42 -19.13 -8.18 12.60
N LEU A 43 -18.38 -7.33 13.33
CA LEU A 43 -18.95 -6.45 14.35
C LEU A 43 -19.91 -5.44 13.72
N GLU A 44 -19.51 -4.77 12.61
CA GLU A 44 -20.39 -3.85 11.89
C GLU A 44 -21.64 -4.55 11.37
N TRP A 45 -21.49 -5.75 10.78
CA TRP A 45 -22.61 -6.55 10.30
C TRP A 45 -23.58 -6.91 11.44
N ALA A 46 -23.07 -7.33 12.61
CA ALA A 46 -23.90 -7.68 13.77
C ALA A 46 -24.67 -6.45 14.29
N ILE A 47 -24.00 -5.28 14.39
CA ILE A 47 -24.62 -4.02 14.81
C ILE A 47 -25.68 -3.58 13.79
N ALA A 48 -25.37 -3.61 12.49
CA ALA A 48 -26.31 -3.23 11.43
C ALA A 48 -27.57 -4.12 11.47
N ARG A 49 -27.39 -5.43 11.69
CA ARG A 49 -28.49 -6.39 11.82
C ARG A 49 -29.34 -6.11 13.07
N HIS A 50 -28.72 -5.77 14.20
CA HIS A 50 -29.43 -5.43 15.43
C HIS A 50 -30.22 -4.12 15.29
N GLN A 51 -29.75 -3.20 14.47
CA GLN A 51 -30.40 -1.89 14.20
C GLN A 51 -31.34 -1.93 12.98
N ASP A 52 -31.65 -3.10 12.41
CA ASP A 52 -32.46 -3.28 11.20
C ASP A 52 -31.97 -2.45 10.00
N LYS A 53 -30.68 -2.10 9.97
CA LYS A 53 -30.06 -1.37 8.86
C LYS A 53 -29.63 -2.33 7.75
N ARG A 54 -30.08 -2.07 6.51
CA ARG A 54 -29.70 -2.85 5.31
C ARG A 54 -28.40 -2.35 4.71
N LEU A 55 -27.30 -2.39 5.49
CA LEU A 55 -25.98 -1.94 5.02
C LEU A 55 -25.28 -3.01 4.16
N TYR A 56 -25.67 -4.27 4.28
CA TYR A 56 -25.02 -5.41 3.63
C TYR A 56 -25.96 -6.05 2.59
N ASP A 57 -25.71 -5.77 1.31
CA ASP A 57 -26.24 -6.58 0.22
C ASP A 57 -25.34 -7.79 -0.05
N LYS A 58 -25.93 -8.96 -0.25
CA LYS A 58 -25.18 -10.20 -0.46
C LYS A 58 -24.30 -10.17 -1.71
N LYS A 59 -24.82 -9.62 -2.81
CA LYS A 59 -24.11 -9.57 -4.11
C LYS A 59 -22.94 -8.62 -4.01
N GLU A 60 -23.15 -7.44 -3.43
CA GLU A 60 -22.11 -6.45 -3.23
C GLU A 60 -21.02 -6.92 -2.27
N THR A 61 -21.41 -7.58 -1.16
CA THR A 61 -20.46 -8.11 -0.18
C THR A 61 -19.58 -9.20 -0.81
N ILE A 62 -20.19 -10.15 -1.53
CA ILE A 62 -19.43 -11.20 -2.25
C ILE A 62 -18.52 -10.55 -3.31
N GLY A 63 -19.03 -9.59 -4.09
CA GLY A 63 -18.24 -8.86 -5.07
C GLY A 63 -17.04 -8.17 -4.44
N SER A 64 -17.21 -7.50 -3.29
CA SER A 64 -16.13 -6.84 -2.54
C SER A 64 -15.06 -7.84 -2.10
N ILE A 65 -15.48 -8.99 -1.56
CA ILE A 65 -14.56 -10.05 -1.12
C ILE A 65 -13.80 -10.65 -2.32
N CYS A 66 -14.50 -10.97 -3.42
CA CYS A 66 -13.86 -11.53 -4.63
C CYS A 66 -12.81 -10.56 -5.23
N VAL A 67 -13.14 -9.27 -5.31
CA VAL A 67 -12.20 -8.24 -5.77
C VAL A 67 -10.99 -8.17 -4.84
N GLY A 68 -11.22 -8.20 -3.51
CA GLY A 68 -10.16 -8.19 -2.51
C GLY A 68 -9.25 -9.41 -2.59
N VAL A 69 -9.82 -10.60 -2.72
CA VAL A 69 -9.05 -11.84 -2.88
C VAL A 69 -8.21 -11.78 -4.17
N GLY A 70 -8.80 -11.37 -5.29
CA GLY A 70 -8.06 -11.20 -6.54
C GLY A 70 -6.91 -10.19 -6.39
N ASN A 71 -7.12 -9.07 -5.69
CA ASN A 71 -6.08 -8.10 -5.40
C ASN A 71 -4.93 -8.71 -4.57
N VAL A 72 -5.25 -9.49 -3.52
CA VAL A 72 -4.22 -10.17 -2.70
C VAL A 72 -3.41 -11.17 -3.53
N LEU A 73 -4.05 -11.96 -4.40
CA LEU A 73 -3.36 -12.93 -5.26
C LEU A 73 -2.41 -12.23 -6.24
N ILE A 74 -2.85 -11.15 -6.87
CA ILE A 74 -2.03 -10.36 -7.79
C ILE A 74 -0.86 -9.71 -7.04
N ASN A 75 -1.12 -9.13 -5.85
CA ASN A 75 -0.07 -8.57 -5.00
C ASN A 75 0.98 -9.62 -4.64
N LEU A 76 0.55 -10.82 -4.30
CA LEU A 76 1.47 -11.92 -3.98
C LEU A 76 2.32 -12.31 -5.19
N ALA A 77 1.72 -12.41 -6.38
CA ALA A 77 2.42 -12.74 -7.61
C ALA A 77 3.45 -11.65 -8.01
N LEU A 78 3.11 -10.38 -7.82
CA LEU A 78 3.95 -9.25 -8.21
C LEU A 78 4.94 -8.80 -7.11
N LYS A 79 4.79 -9.28 -5.89
CA LYS A 79 5.55 -8.81 -4.71
C LYS A 79 7.06 -8.75 -4.96
N LEU A 80 7.63 -9.81 -5.54
CA LEU A 80 9.07 -9.87 -5.81
C LEU A 80 9.49 -8.89 -6.89
N SER A 81 8.76 -8.84 -8.00
CA SER A 81 9.05 -7.91 -9.10
C SER A 81 9.03 -6.46 -8.65
N LEU A 82 8.04 -6.10 -7.85
CA LEU A 82 7.91 -4.75 -7.29
C LEU A 82 9.04 -4.44 -6.30
N LEU A 83 9.43 -5.40 -5.46
CA LEU A 83 10.55 -5.25 -4.54
C LEU A 83 11.86 -5.02 -5.33
N TYR A 84 12.14 -5.82 -6.36
CA TYR A 84 13.32 -5.63 -7.21
C TYR A 84 13.30 -4.27 -7.92
N LEU A 85 12.13 -3.82 -8.39
CA LEU A 85 11.99 -2.50 -9.02
C LEU A 85 12.35 -1.38 -8.04
N VAL A 86 11.77 -1.38 -6.85
CA VAL A 86 12.00 -0.33 -5.84
C VAL A 86 13.47 -0.31 -5.41
N ILE A 87 14.08 -1.48 -5.14
CA ILE A 87 15.49 -1.56 -4.76
C ILE A 87 16.40 -1.18 -5.94
N GLY A 88 16.01 -1.52 -7.17
CA GLY A 88 16.72 -1.08 -8.37
C GLY A 88 16.78 0.44 -8.45
N VAL A 89 15.66 1.13 -8.26
CA VAL A 89 15.59 2.60 -8.22
C VAL A 89 16.44 3.14 -7.07
N TYR A 90 16.29 2.61 -5.85
CA TYR A 90 17.10 3.00 -4.69
C TYR A 90 18.60 2.88 -4.96
N ASN A 91 19.04 1.80 -5.61
CA ASN A 91 20.44 1.56 -5.92
C ASN A 91 21.02 2.50 -6.99
N LEU A 92 20.17 3.13 -7.82
CA LEU A 92 20.59 4.13 -8.80
C LEU A 92 20.88 5.48 -8.17
N ILE A 93 20.37 5.72 -6.97
CA ILE A 93 20.51 7.00 -6.29
C ILE A 93 21.90 7.12 -5.65
N PRO A 94 22.65 8.23 -5.89
CA PRO A 94 23.99 8.38 -5.34
C PRO A 94 24.02 8.72 -3.83
N TRP A 95 22.99 9.39 -3.33
CA TRP A 95 22.86 9.84 -1.93
C TRP A 95 21.81 9.02 -1.20
N ARG A 96 22.14 7.83 -0.78
CA ARG A 96 21.26 6.97 0.01
C ARG A 96 21.39 7.32 1.49
N MET A 97 20.28 7.45 2.18
CA MET A 97 20.27 7.75 3.62
C MET A 97 20.34 6.46 4.44
N TYR A 98 21.06 6.54 5.57
CA TYR A 98 20.99 5.49 6.58
C TYR A 98 19.65 5.53 7.31
N PHE A 99 19.12 4.37 7.68
CA PHE A 99 17.93 4.29 8.51
C PHE A 99 18.23 4.88 9.90
N SER A 100 17.48 5.92 10.24
CA SER A 100 17.54 6.60 11.52
C SER A 100 16.21 7.33 11.78
N TRP A 101 15.99 7.80 13.01
CA TRP A 101 14.80 8.64 13.27
C TRP A 101 14.78 9.92 12.43
N TRP A 102 15.95 10.48 12.13
CA TRP A 102 16.09 11.67 11.28
C TRP A 102 15.73 11.42 9.81
N SER A 103 15.97 10.22 9.31
CA SER A 103 15.57 9.83 7.95
C SER A 103 14.12 9.31 7.92
N PHE A 104 13.66 8.65 8.98
CA PHE A 104 12.32 8.10 9.08
C PHE A 104 11.23 9.18 9.00
N ILE A 105 11.39 10.30 9.74
CA ILE A 105 10.39 11.38 9.77
C ILE A 105 10.17 12.01 8.38
N PRO A 106 11.20 12.50 7.67
CA PRO A 106 11.01 13.05 6.32
C PRO A 106 10.51 12.00 5.34
N CYS A 107 10.97 10.75 5.44
CA CYS A 107 10.46 9.65 4.61
C CYS A 107 8.96 9.44 4.81
N TYR A 108 8.49 9.44 6.05
CA TYR A 108 7.06 9.33 6.37
C TYR A 108 6.24 10.49 5.81
N ILE A 109 6.73 11.73 5.96
CA ILE A 109 6.06 12.92 5.42
C ILE A 109 5.96 12.86 3.88
N ILE A 110 7.05 12.49 3.21
CA ILE A 110 7.06 12.36 1.75
C ILE A 110 6.17 11.21 1.29
N PHE A 111 6.16 10.09 2.02
CA PHE A 111 5.25 8.98 1.73
C PHE A 111 3.78 9.41 1.83
N ASP A 112 3.42 10.15 2.87
CA ASP A 112 2.06 10.67 3.06
C ASP A 112 1.67 11.65 1.94
N LEU A 113 2.59 12.56 1.58
CA LEU A 113 2.40 13.48 0.45
C LEU A 113 2.22 12.73 -0.88
N CYS A 114 3.02 11.70 -1.14
CA CYS A 114 2.87 10.83 -2.32
C CYS A 114 1.51 10.12 -2.31
N SER A 115 1.06 9.64 -1.16
CA SER A 115 -0.25 9.01 -0.98
C SER A 115 -1.39 9.98 -1.30
N TYR A 116 -1.30 11.20 -0.79
CA TYR A 116 -2.26 12.26 -1.08
C TYR A 116 -2.34 12.55 -2.59
N TRP A 117 -1.19 12.77 -3.25
CA TRP A 117 -1.16 13.06 -4.67
C TRP A 117 -1.62 11.88 -5.52
N ALA A 118 -1.21 10.65 -5.19
CA ALA A 118 -1.68 9.44 -5.87
C ALA A 118 -3.21 9.32 -5.80
N HIS A 119 -3.81 9.61 -4.65
CA HIS A 119 -5.25 9.57 -4.46
C HIS A 119 -5.95 10.70 -5.21
N ARG A 120 -5.49 11.93 -5.05
CA ARG A 120 -6.06 13.12 -5.70
C ARG A 120 -6.05 13.00 -7.23
N ILE A 121 -4.91 12.66 -7.82
CA ILE A 121 -4.78 12.46 -9.28
C ILE A 121 -5.69 11.32 -9.75
N SER A 122 -5.92 10.30 -8.89
CA SER A 122 -6.86 9.23 -9.21
C SER A 122 -8.31 9.71 -9.32
N HIS A 123 -8.67 10.81 -8.69
CA HIS A 123 -9.98 11.44 -8.85
C HIS A 123 -10.06 12.44 -10.01
N GLU A 124 -8.95 13.06 -10.40
CA GLU A 124 -8.93 14.15 -11.36
C GLU A 124 -8.64 13.69 -12.80
N GLN A 125 -7.96 12.54 -12.99
CA GLN A 125 -7.52 12.07 -14.30
C GLN A 125 -8.18 10.74 -14.71
N ARG A 126 -8.71 10.66 -15.93
CA ARG A 126 -9.44 9.50 -16.46
C ARG A 126 -8.68 8.19 -16.34
N PHE A 127 -7.39 8.17 -16.69
CA PHE A 127 -6.56 6.97 -16.63
C PHE A 127 -6.45 6.45 -15.18
N TRP A 128 -6.14 7.34 -14.24
CA TRP A 128 -6.00 6.98 -12.83
C TRP A 128 -7.34 6.71 -12.17
N TRP A 129 -8.41 7.39 -12.61
CA TRP A 129 -9.78 7.08 -12.20
C TRP A 129 -10.16 5.65 -12.57
N ALA A 130 -9.82 5.17 -13.79
CA ALA A 130 -10.08 3.79 -14.19
C ALA A 130 -9.43 2.76 -13.25
N THR A 131 -8.29 3.09 -12.63
CA THR A 131 -7.65 2.24 -11.62
C THR A 131 -8.25 2.41 -10.21
N HIS A 132 -9.12 3.40 -10.00
CA HIS A 132 -9.62 3.78 -8.67
C HIS A 132 -11.14 3.63 -8.53
N VAL A 133 -11.88 3.70 -9.62
CA VAL A 133 -13.34 3.61 -9.64
C VAL A 133 -13.89 2.34 -8.98
N VAL A 134 -13.12 1.25 -9.00
CA VAL A 134 -13.49 -0.02 -8.32
C VAL A 134 -13.74 0.19 -6.83
N HIS A 135 -12.93 1.05 -6.19
CA HIS A 135 -13.10 1.42 -4.79
C HIS A 135 -14.39 2.22 -4.55
N HIS A 136 -14.80 3.03 -5.52
CA HIS A 136 -16.01 3.86 -5.46
C HIS A 136 -17.25 3.21 -6.09
N SER A 137 -17.20 1.93 -6.46
CA SER A 137 -18.29 1.25 -7.19
C SER A 137 -19.36 0.61 -6.30
N SER A 138 -19.27 0.73 -4.98
CA SER A 138 -20.29 0.18 -4.07
C SER A 138 -21.44 1.15 -3.90
N GLU A 139 -22.67 0.66 -3.97
CA GLU A 139 -23.88 1.43 -3.67
C GLU A 139 -24.10 1.52 -2.16
N ASN A 140 -23.74 0.48 -1.42
CA ASN A 140 -23.87 0.42 0.03
C ASN A 140 -22.51 0.64 0.71
N TYR A 141 -22.41 1.67 1.55
CA TYR A 141 -21.20 1.95 2.30
C TYR A 141 -21.14 1.08 3.57
N ASN A 142 -20.18 0.16 3.60
CA ASN A 142 -19.86 -0.68 4.75
C ASN A 142 -18.37 -1.08 4.70
N LEU A 143 -17.85 -1.69 5.76
CA LEU A 143 -16.42 -2.02 5.87
C LEU A 143 -15.91 -2.97 4.79
N THR A 144 -16.78 -3.77 4.13
CA THR A 144 -16.31 -4.64 3.02
C THR A 144 -15.89 -3.85 1.79
N VAL A 145 -16.30 -2.59 1.65
CA VAL A 145 -15.85 -1.69 0.58
C VAL A 145 -14.34 -1.48 0.62
N SER A 146 -13.73 -1.57 1.81
CA SER A 146 -12.26 -1.49 1.97
C SER A 146 -11.52 -2.58 1.22
N PHE A 147 -12.16 -3.71 0.90
CA PHE A 147 -11.56 -4.78 0.09
C PHE A 147 -11.64 -4.53 -1.42
N ARG A 148 -12.43 -3.54 -1.86
CA ARG A 148 -12.55 -3.17 -3.28
C ARG A 148 -11.33 -2.38 -3.74
N LEU A 149 -10.21 -3.06 -3.89
CA LEU A 149 -8.98 -2.50 -4.42
C LEU A 149 -8.75 -2.98 -5.86
N SER A 150 -8.44 -2.04 -6.75
CA SER A 150 -8.18 -2.37 -8.15
C SER A 150 -7.00 -3.33 -8.30
N TRP A 151 -7.13 -4.31 -9.19
CA TRP A 151 -6.07 -5.27 -9.50
C TRP A 151 -4.85 -4.63 -10.15
N VAL A 152 -5.02 -3.46 -10.76
CA VAL A 152 -3.94 -2.69 -11.42
C VAL A 152 -3.43 -1.52 -10.58
N GLN A 153 -3.78 -1.46 -9.29
CA GLN A 153 -3.34 -0.37 -8.42
C GLN A 153 -1.82 -0.28 -8.25
N HIS A 154 -1.06 -1.35 -8.58
CA HIS A 154 0.40 -1.35 -8.58
C HIS A 154 1.01 -0.29 -9.48
N LEU A 155 0.27 0.15 -10.53
CA LEU A 155 0.69 1.25 -11.38
C LEU A 155 0.90 2.55 -10.58
N LYS A 156 0.20 2.71 -9.45
CA LYS A 156 0.37 3.86 -8.56
C LYS A 156 1.73 3.91 -7.86
N LEU A 157 2.53 2.83 -7.93
CA LEU A 157 3.90 2.80 -7.40
C LEU A 157 4.75 3.96 -7.96
N ILE A 158 4.46 4.42 -9.19
CA ILE A 158 5.15 5.57 -9.80
C ILE A 158 5.09 6.83 -8.92
N PHE A 159 3.99 7.04 -8.19
CA PHE A 159 3.84 8.18 -7.29
C PHE A 159 4.71 8.08 -6.04
N PHE A 160 5.15 6.86 -5.69
CA PHE A 160 5.96 6.60 -4.52
C PHE A 160 7.46 6.51 -4.82
N LEU A 161 7.86 6.64 -6.08
CA LEU A 161 9.27 6.69 -6.45
C LEU A 161 10.05 7.79 -5.70
N PRO A 162 9.48 8.98 -5.40
CA PRO A 162 10.19 9.99 -4.61
C PRO A 162 10.64 9.50 -3.24
N VAL A 163 9.92 8.56 -2.62
CA VAL A 163 10.32 7.97 -1.33
C VAL A 163 11.62 7.18 -1.44
N ALA A 164 11.90 6.58 -2.60
CA ALA A 164 13.14 5.84 -2.83
C ALA A 164 14.38 6.76 -2.90
N PHE A 165 14.19 8.09 -3.00
CA PHE A 165 15.28 9.07 -3.02
C PHE A 165 15.74 9.49 -1.61
N LEU A 166 15.14 8.95 -0.58
CA LEU A 166 15.50 9.13 0.82
C LEU A 166 16.10 7.87 1.41
#